data_8ff56dbd4afb68eb55519997d13a2ef2
#
_entry.id   8ff56dbd4afb68eb55519997d13a2ef2
#
_cell.length_a   1.000
_cell.length_b   1.000
_cell.length_c   1.000
_cell.angle_alpha   90.00
_cell.angle_beta   90.00
_cell.angle_gamma   90.00
#
_symmetry.space_group_name_H-M   'P 1'
#
loop_
_entity.id
_entity.type
_entity.pdbx_description
1 polymer ?
#
loop_
_entity_poly.entity_id
_entity_poly.type
_entity_poly.pdbx_seq_one_letter_code
_entity_poly.pdbx_strand_id
1 'polypeptide(L)'
;MAAAAAHTASRARLAGGGVLAALERWLGLTSTGLGLLGLIAVGFLTARATGSRAMFLLVYGAVLMLVAAWLLGRRRLAVDAHRSDLPTRVREGQLVDVEVALTARRRLATIVLEDTLPEPLGASSRLPVALLPPGQELRHRYTFTPRLRGIYEVGPLLVEWSDPFGLTRRRTVLAAPTKIIVHPSTEQVHDRVISRAWEDPPIRPPVSKPWPTGFEFYGMRDYVHGDDPRRIVWRASARTIDPETGAGRYLVREAEQGITDQVHLFLDTDRATHAPGQRSETFETMVRAVASVGVHHLKDGFAVHSDINSERLTRGLRGPRSQLTLLDGLAGVQPEAVPLTRALERLFVEPSRGIHNVVFTPHLDHEAAGRLRLLLQRGTSILLVLLLWEESDAGSMHRAGSLGCGVVELRSNQPFERVFQRVVGSRR
;
A
#
# COMPACT_ATOMS: atom_id res chain seq x y z
N MET A 1 7.12 -9.56 7.81
CA MET A 1 7.73 -9.38 9.15
C MET A 1 7.08 -8.26 9.97
N ALA A 2 6.60 -7.15 9.38
CA ALA A 2 5.94 -6.07 10.13
C ALA A 2 4.56 -6.43 10.73
N ALA A 3 3.78 -7.31 10.08
CA ALA A 3 2.53 -7.82 10.65
C ALA A 3 2.78 -8.67 11.92
N ALA A 4 3.91 -9.35 12.01
CA ALA A 4 4.34 -10.05 13.21
C ALA A 4 4.73 -9.07 14.32
N ALA A 5 5.31 -7.90 13.98
CA ALA A 5 5.67 -6.88 14.96
C ALA A 5 4.45 -6.14 15.54
N ALA A 6 3.41 -5.87 14.72
CA ALA A 6 2.16 -5.31 15.21
C ALA A 6 1.38 -6.30 16.10
N HIS A 7 1.43 -7.60 15.77
CA HIS A 7 0.87 -8.67 16.60
C HIS A 7 1.65 -8.85 17.90
N THR A 8 2.98 -8.66 17.89
CA THR A 8 3.81 -8.69 19.10
C THR A 8 3.63 -7.44 19.96
N ALA A 9 3.42 -6.24 19.37
CA ALA A 9 3.14 -5.04 20.14
C ALA A 9 1.75 -5.07 20.80
N SER A 10 0.74 -5.66 20.15
CA SER A 10 -0.57 -5.94 20.77
C SER A 10 -0.46 -7.02 21.87
N ARG A 11 0.37 -8.03 21.65
CA ARG A 11 0.68 -9.05 22.69
C ARG A 11 1.54 -8.50 23.82
N ALA A 12 2.47 -7.57 23.57
CA ALA A 12 3.32 -6.98 24.59
C ALA A 12 2.54 -6.06 25.55
N ARG A 13 1.52 -5.35 25.08
CA ARG A 13 0.58 -4.64 25.99
C ARG A 13 -0.28 -5.60 26.82
N LEU A 14 -0.44 -6.85 26.39
CA LEU A 14 -1.09 -7.91 27.16
C LEU A 14 -0.12 -8.66 28.09
N ALA A 15 1.18 -8.59 27.86
CA ALA A 15 2.20 -9.29 28.64
C ALA A 15 2.71 -8.52 29.88
N GLY A 16 2.42 -7.21 29.99
CA GLY A 16 2.80 -6.38 31.16
C GLY A 16 1.86 -6.46 32.36
N GLY A 17 0.82 -7.30 32.31
CA GLY A 17 -0.10 -7.48 33.41
C GLY A 17 0.33 -8.67 34.26
N GLY A 18 0.79 -8.41 35.49
CA GLY A 18 1.12 -9.44 36.49
C GLY A 18 -0.05 -10.40 36.80
N VAL A 19 0.09 -11.17 37.84
CA VAL A 19 -0.87 -12.17 38.34
C VAL A 19 -2.34 -11.67 38.29
N LEU A 20 -2.56 -10.38 38.53
CA LEU A 20 -3.88 -9.73 38.46
C LEU A 20 -4.53 -9.81 37.09
N ALA A 21 -3.79 -9.51 35.99
CA ALA A 21 -4.33 -9.62 34.65
C ALA A 21 -4.54 -11.06 34.15
N ALA A 22 -3.81 -12.01 34.75
CA ALA A 22 -4.06 -13.43 34.52
C ALA A 22 -5.35 -13.88 35.23
N LEU A 23 -5.57 -13.43 36.47
CA LEU A 23 -6.80 -13.63 37.24
C LEU A 23 -8.02 -12.98 36.56
N GLU A 24 -7.87 -11.75 36.09
CA GLU A 24 -8.93 -11.06 35.31
C GLU A 24 -9.37 -11.90 34.09
N ARG A 25 -8.40 -12.43 33.34
CA ARG A 25 -8.69 -13.24 32.15
C ARG A 25 -9.29 -14.60 32.47
N TRP A 26 -8.80 -15.25 33.52
CA TRP A 26 -9.23 -16.61 33.87
C TRP A 26 -10.58 -16.63 34.59
N LEU A 27 -10.81 -15.71 35.52
CA LEU A 27 -12.06 -15.60 36.29
C LEU A 27 -13.10 -14.74 35.57
N GLY A 28 -12.69 -13.89 34.63
CA GLY A 28 -13.55 -12.90 33.97
C GLY A 28 -13.98 -11.78 34.93
N LEU A 29 -13.19 -11.50 35.97
CA LEU A 29 -13.45 -10.44 36.95
C LEU A 29 -12.97 -9.09 36.37
N THR A 30 -13.69 -8.05 36.70
CA THR A 30 -13.25 -6.67 36.46
C THR A 30 -12.30 -6.20 37.56
N SER A 31 -11.65 -5.05 37.36
CA SER A 31 -10.88 -4.39 38.43
C SER A 31 -11.70 -4.19 39.71
N THR A 32 -13.00 -3.85 39.55
CA THR A 32 -13.95 -3.74 40.66
C THR A 32 -14.18 -5.10 41.34
N GLY A 33 -14.32 -6.17 40.55
CA GLY A 33 -14.47 -7.53 41.05
C GLY A 33 -13.21 -8.03 41.83
N LEU A 34 -12.01 -7.68 41.34
CA LEU A 34 -10.76 -7.97 42.04
C LEU A 34 -10.63 -7.13 43.32
N GLY A 35 -11.04 -5.86 43.29
CA GLY A 35 -11.09 -5.01 44.47
C GLY A 35 -12.01 -5.59 45.54
N LEU A 36 -13.20 -6.09 45.17
CA LEU A 36 -14.12 -6.77 46.08
C LEU A 36 -13.53 -8.06 46.62
N LEU A 37 -12.81 -8.86 45.82
CA LEU A 37 -12.12 -10.05 46.25
C LEU A 37 -11.06 -9.71 47.33
N GLY A 38 -10.28 -8.66 47.09
CA GLY A 38 -9.32 -8.14 48.07
C GLY A 38 -10.00 -7.69 49.38
N LEU A 39 -11.12 -6.96 49.27
CA LEU A 39 -11.92 -6.52 50.42
C LEU A 39 -12.46 -7.72 51.22
N ILE A 40 -12.94 -8.77 50.52
CA ILE A 40 -13.38 -10.02 51.15
C ILE A 40 -12.23 -10.65 51.96
N ALA A 41 -11.01 -10.72 51.38
CA ALA A 41 -9.87 -11.29 52.06
C ALA A 41 -9.45 -10.51 53.31
N VAL A 42 -9.36 -9.19 53.21
CA VAL A 42 -9.07 -8.30 54.36
C VAL A 42 -10.17 -8.36 55.39
N GLY A 43 -11.45 -8.28 54.97
CA GLY A 43 -12.58 -8.38 55.88
C GLY A 43 -12.66 -9.70 56.61
N PHE A 44 -12.31 -10.80 55.98
CA PHE A 44 -12.24 -12.12 56.63
C PHE A 44 -11.13 -12.18 57.67
N LEU A 45 -9.94 -11.66 57.37
CA LEU A 45 -8.85 -11.61 58.34
C LEU A 45 -9.18 -10.75 59.56
N THR A 46 -9.79 -9.59 59.34
CA THR A 46 -10.23 -8.69 60.43
C THR A 46 -11.36 -9.29 61.25
N ALA A 47 -12.36 -9.92 60.60
CA ALA A 47 -13.41 -10.64 61.31
C ALA A 47 -12.89 -11.73 62.19
N ARG A 48 -11.87 -12.48 61.73
CA ARG A 48 -11.20 -13.53 62.50
C ARG A 48 -10.37 -12.97 63.69
N ALA A 49 -9.70 -11.84 63.48
CA ALA A 49 -8.89 -11.19 64.50
C ALA A 49 -9.75 -10.57 65.61
N THR A 50 -10.89 -10.01 65.27
CA THR A 50 -11.77 -9.32 66.21
C THR A 50 -12.88 -10.19 66.77
N GLY A 51 -13.15 -11.38 66.21
CA GLY A 51 -14.26 -12.24 66.59
C GLY A 51 -15.66 -11.66 66.25
N SER A 52 -15.74 -10.62 65.45
CA SER A 52 -16.96 -9.88 65.19
C SER A 52 -17.90 -10.65 64.26
N ARG A 53 -19.09 -11.03 64.76
CA ARG A 53 -20.14 -11.71 63.97
C ARG A 53 -20.68 -10.82 62.83
N ALA A 54 -20.78 -9.53 63.07
CA ALA A 54 -21.25 -8.57 62.06
C ALA A 54 -20.28 -8.52 60.85
N MET A 55 -18.95 -8.56 61.09
CA MET A 55 -17.96 -8.59 60.00
C MET A 55 -18.06 -9.86 59.17
N PHE A 56 -18.26 -11.04 59.83
CA PHE A 56 -18.50 -12.28 59.08
C PHE A 56 -19.70 -12.24 58.19
N LEU A 57 -20.82 -11.64 58.64
CA LEU A 57 -22.04 -11.47 57.82
C LEU A 57 -21.78 -10.60 56.60
N LEU A 58 -21.03 -9.50 56.75
CA LEU A 58 -20.65 -8.65 55.59
C LEU A 58 -19.78 -9.39 54.59
N VAL A 59 -18.80 -10.14 55.08
CA VAL A 59 -17.90 -10.98 54.25
C VAL A 59 -18.68 -12.05 53.46
N TYR A 60 -19.60 -12.75 54.14
CA TYR A 60 -20.41 -13.77 53.47
C TYR A 60 -21.39 -13.14 52.48
N GLY A 61 -21.95 -11.96 52.77
CA GLY A 61 -22.76 -11.21 51.81
C GLY A 61 -21.97 -10.81 50.56
N ALA A 62 -20.75 -10.32 50.76
CA ALA A 62 -19.85 -9.98 49.63
C ALA A 62 -19.44 -11.19 48.79
N VAL A 63 -19.15 -12.34 49.44
CA VAL A 63 -18.90 -13.61 48.75
C VAL A 63 -20.12 -14.05 47.94
N LEU A 64 -21.30 -14.03 48.56
CA LEU A 64 -22.55 -14.38 47.88
C LEU A 64 -22.80 -13.50 46.63
N MET A 65 -22.56 -12.17 46.77
CA MET A 65 -22.67 -11.22 45.63
C MET A 65 -21.69 -11.56 44.54
N LEU A 66 -20.43 -11.87 44.87
CA LEU A 66 -19.41 -12.24 43.86
C LEU A 66 -19.77 -13.56 43.16
N VAL A 67 -20.26 -14.55 43.88
CA VAL A 67 -20.72 -15.82 43.31
C VAL A 67 -21.93 -15.60 42.42
N ALA A 68 -22.90 -14.79 42.86
CA ALA A 68 -24.08 -14.45 42.06
C ALA A 68 -23.67 -13.73 40.75
N ALA A 69 -22.77 -12.75 40.87
CA ALA A 69 -22.24 -12.02 39.69
C ALA A 69 -21.57 -12.98 38.69
N TRP A 70 -20.75 -13.92 39.24
CA TRP A 70 -20.06 -14.90 38.40
C TRP A 70 -21.04 -15.89 37.72
N LEU A 71 -22.05 -16.36 38.39
CA LEU A 71 -23.10 -17.22 37.83
C LEU A 71 -23.93 -16.48 36.75
N LEU A 72 -24.29 -15.23 36.99
CA LEU A 72 -25.02 -14.40 36.05
C LEU A 72 -24.15 -14.07 34.83
N GLY A 73 -22.86 -13.78 35.04
CA GLY A 73 -21.91 -13.50 33.95
C GLY A 73 -21.59 -14.72 33.08
N ARG A 74 -21.75 -15.96 33.62
CA ARG A 74 -21.50 -17.21 32.86
C ARG A 74 -22.61 -17.59 31.87
N ARG A 75 -23.73 -16.88 31.85
CA ARG A 75 -24.80 -17.17 30.90
C ARG A 75 -24.28 -17.06 29.48
N ARG A 76 -24.49 -18.11 28.69
CA ARG A 76 -24.13 -18.08 27.27
C ARG A 76 -25.03 -17.07 26.55
N LEU A 77 -24.42 -16.13 25.85
CA LEU A 77 -25.13 -15.24 24.97
C LEU A 77 -25.67 -16.00 23.77
N ALA A 78 -26.98 -16.02 23.62
CA ALA A 78 -27.66 -16.56 22.46
C ALA A 78 -27.98 -15.38 21.52
N VAL A 79 -26.96 -14.96 20.75
CA VAL A 79 -27.02 -13.85 19.79
C VAL A 79 -26.57 -14.32 18.43
N ASP A 80 -27.28 -13.86 17.41
CA ASP A 80 -26.85 -13.95 16.03
C ASP A 80 -26.48 -12.52 15.59
N ALA A 81 -25.29 -12.37 15.03
CA ALA A 81 -24.84 -11.10 14.48
C ALA A 81 -24.40 -11.27 13.04
N HIS A 82 -24.76 -10.30 12.24
CA HIS A 82 -24.36 -10.20 10.86
C HIS A 82 -23.76 -8.82 10.61
N ARG A 83 -22.56 -8.78 10.03
CA ARG A 83 -21.95 -7.56 9.52
C ARG A 83 -22.13 -7.53 7.99
N SER A 84 -22.51 -6.38 7.45
CA SER A 84 -22.59 -6.19 5.99
C SER A 84 -21.26 -6.53 5.33
N ASP A 85 -21.30 -7.00 4.10
CA ASP A 85 -20.11 -7.29 3.34
C ASP A 85 -19.25 -6.04 3.18
N LEU A 86 -18.01 -6.13 3.65
CA LEU A 86 -17.04 -5.07 3.49
C LEU A 86 -16.42 -5.13 2.08
N PRO A 87 -16.22 -3.99 1.44
CA PRO A 87 -15.51 -3.96 0.17
C PRO A 87 -14.08 -4.48 0.37
N THR A 88 -13.66 -5.43 -0.45
CA THR A 88 -12.30 -6.00 -0.40
C THR A 88 -11.24 -4.94 -0.68
N ARG A 89 -11.57 -3.92 -1.48
CA ARG A 89 -10.70 -2.83 -1.90
C ARG A 89 -11.39 -1.50 -1.71
N VAL A 90 -10.68 -0.54 -1.13
CA VAL A 90 -11.12 0.85 -0.95
C VAL A 90 -9.98 1.78 -1.29
N ARG A 91 -10.29 3.04 -1.56
CA ARG A 91 -9.27 4.08 -1.76
C ARG A 91 -9.04 4.84 -0.48
N GLU A 92 -7.83 5.32 -0.30
CA GLU A 92 -7.51 6.31 0.73
C GLU A 92 -8.45 7.52 0.61
N GLY A 93 -9.03 7.95 1.74
CA GLY A 93 -10.01 9.04 1.79
C GLY A 93 -11.45 8.65 1.40
N GLN A 94 -11.70 7.42 0.96
CA GLN A 94 -13.03 6.96 0.60
C GLN A 94 -13.86 6.63 1.84
N LEU A 95 -15.08 7.17 1.93
CA LEU A 95 -16.00 6.80 2.99
C LEU A 95 -16.50 5.37 2.79
N VAL A 96 -16.45 4.57 3.85
CA VAL A 96 -16.95 3.20 3.89
C VAL A 96 -18.06 3.10 4.90
N ASP A 97 -19.24 2.69 4.46
CA ASP A 97 -20.40 2.43 5.31
C ASP A 97 -20.41 0.97 5.75
N VAL A 98 -20.65 0.76 7.04
CA VAL A 98 -20.76 -0.58 7.63
C VAL A 98 -22.07 -0.64 8.41
N GLU A 99 -22.84 -1.69 8.16
CA GLU A 99 -24.03 -2.01 8.92
C GLU A 99 -23.83 -3.31 9.68
N VAL A 100 -24.10 -3.28 10.98
CA VAL A 100 -24.08 -4.45 11.85
C VAL A 100 -25.49 -4.69 12.37
N ALA A 101 -26.02 -5.88 12.09
CA ALA A 101 -27.29 -6.34 12.60
C ALA A 101 -27.08 -7.35 13.74
N LEU A 102 -27.73 -7.15 14.87
CA LEU A 102 -27.66 -8.00 16.04
C LEU A 102 -29.06 -8.46 16.42
N THR A 103 -29.27 -9.77 16.49
CA THR A 103 -30.54 -10.35 16.91
C THR A 103 -30.34 -11.19 18.16
N ALA A 104 -31.14 -10.97 19.19
CA ALA A 104 -31.10 -11.72 20.44
C ALA A 104 -32.15 -12.82 20.44
N ARG A 105 -31.75 -14.06 20.74
CA ARG A 105 -32.71 -15.18 20.96
C ARG A 105 -33.30 -15.15 22.36
N ARG A 106 -32.68 -14.45 23.30
CA ARG A 106 -33.15 -14.25 24.69
C ARG A 106 -32.95 -12.79 25.06
N ARG A 107 -33.70 -12.35 26.06
CA ARG A 107 -33.55 -10.99 26.61
C ARG A 107 -32.11 -10.74 27.03
N LEU A 108 -31.47 -9.75 26.44
CA LEU A 108 -30.12 -9.30 26.76
C LEU A 108 -30.15 -7.94 27.40
N ALA A 109 -29.40 -7.75 28.45
CA ALA A 109 -29.23 -6.48 29.13
C ALA A 109 -27.73 -6.15 29.27
N THR A 110 -27.41 -4.87 29.17
CA THR A 110 -26.08 -4.31 29.42
C THR A 110 -24.99 -5.00 28.62
N ILE A 111 -25.12 -4.91 27.30
CA ILE A 111 -24.09 -5.40 26.37
C ILE A 111 -23.43 -4.23 25.65
N VAL A 112 -22.19 -4.42 25.21
CA VAL A 112 -21.49 -3.50 24.32
C VAL A 112 -21.09 -4.25 23.06
N LEU A 113 -21.60 -3.81 21.94
CA LEU A 113 -21.17 -4.29 20.62
C LEU A 113 -19.97 -3.47 20.19
N GLU A 114 -18.88 -4.14 19.86
CA GLU A 114 -17.62 -3.49 19.42
C GLU A 114 -17.15 -4.08 18.10
N ASP A 115 -16.99 -3.25 17.08
CA ASP A 115 -16.29 -3.61 15.85
C ASP A 115 -14.92 -2.93 15.85
N THR A 116 -13.87 -3.73 15.90
CA THR A 116 -12.51 -3.23 16.11
C THR A 116 -11.93 -2.73 14.79
N LEU A 117 -11.46 -1.48 14.78
CA LEU A 117 -10.77 -0.88 13.63
C LEU A 117 -9.30 -0.62 13.99
N PRO A 118 -8.36 -0.92 13.09
CA PRO A 118 -6.99 -0.42 13.20
C PRO A 118 -6.95 1.11 13.15
N GLU A 119 -6.01 1.72 13.87
CA GLU A 119 -5.88 3.19 13.97
C GLU A 119 -5.90 3.93 12.62
N PRO A 120 -5.23 3.44 11.53
CA PRO A 120 -5.25 4.11 10.24
C PRO A 120 -6.62 4.13 9.54
N LEU A 121 -7.54 3.24 9.94
CA LEU A 121 -8.91 3.22 9.42
C LEU A 121 -9.84 4.12 10.23
N GLY A 122 -9.51 4.39 11.50
CA GLY A 122 -10.30 5.22 12.37
C GLY A 122 -10.50 4.62 13.77
N ALA A 123 -11.41 5.20 14.53
CA ALA A 123 -11.76 4.70 15.84
C ALA A 123 -12.69 3.48 15.74
N SER A 124 -12.48 2.48 16.61
CA SER A 124 -13.37 1.33 16.71
C SER A 124 -14.79 1.76 17.04
N SER A 125 -15.77 1.13 16.38
CA SER A 125 -17.18 1.39 16.65
C SER A 125 -17.62 0.67 17.92
N ARG A 126 -18.19 1.41 18.87
CA ARG A 126 -18.70 0.88 20.14
C ARG A 126 -20.13 1.33 20.37
N LEU A 127 -21.04 0.37 20.47
CA LEU A 127 -22.45 0.61 20.73
C LEU A 127 -22.86 -0.04 22.06
N PRO A 128 -23.11 0.75 23.13
CA PRO A 128 -23.71 0.25 24.33
C PRO A 128 -25.20 0.00 24.13
N VAL A 129 -25.68 -1.18 24.48
CA VAL A 129 -27.07 -1.60 24.37
C VAL A 129 -27.58 -1.93 25.76
N ALA A 130 -28.49 -1.11 26.29
CA ALA A 130 -29.03 -1.28 27.62
C ALA A 130 -29.95 -2.51 27.73
N LEU A 131 -30.78 -2.73 26.71
CA LEU A 131 -31.72 -3.85 26.66
C LEU A 131 -32.03 -4.21 25.21
N LEU A 132 -31.97 -5.50 24.91
CA LEU A 132 -32.43 -6.06 23.64
C LEU A 132 -33.44 -7.20 23.91
N PRO A 133 -34.74 -6.99 23.57
CA PRO A 133 -35.77 -8.02 23.71
C PRO A 133 -35.52 -9.20 22.76
N PRO A 134 -36.06 -10.40 23.09
CA PRO A 134 -35.96 -11.56 22.21
C PRO A 134 -36.64 -11.31 20.86
N GLY A 135 -35.97 -11.70 19.78
CA GLY A 135 -36.48 -11.57 18.41
C GLY A 135 -36.40 -10.17 17.81
N GLN A 136 -36.00 -9.16 18.59
CA GLN A 136 -35.80 -7.82 18.07
C GLN A 136 -34.42 -7.75 17.37
N GLU A 137 -34.40 -7.17 16.18
CA GLU A 137 -33.17 -6.87 15.44
C GLU A 137 -32.72 -5.45 15.80
N LEU A 138 -31.48 -5.31 16.24
CA LEU A 138 -30.80 -4.05 16.43
C LEU A 138 -29.87 -3.82 15.25
N ARG A 139 -30.08 -2.74 14.50
CA ARG A 139 -29.20 -2.32 13.41
C ARG A 139 -28.37 -1.15 13.85
N HIS A 140 -27.07 -1.27 13.70
CA HIS A 140 -26.10 -0.21 13.96
C HIS A 140 -25.32 0.08 12.69
N ARG A 141 -25.36 1.33 12.27
CA ARG A 141 -24.62 1.81 11.10
C ARG A 141 -23.53 2.76 11.57
N TYR A 142 -22.32 2.52 11.08
CA TYR A 142 -21.20 3.41 11.31
C TYR A 142 -20.37 3.55 10.03
N THR A 143 -19.56 4.61 9.97
CA THR A 143 -18.72 4.92 8.82
C THR A 143 -17.28 5.07 9.26
N PHE A 144 -16.35 4.72 8.37
CA PHE A 144 -14.95 5.02 8.57
C PHE A 144 -14.31 5.48 7.26
N THR A 145 -13.23 6.26 7.38
CA THR A 145 -12.49 6.77 6.23
C THR A 145 -11.02 6.39 6.41
N PRO A 146 -10.49 5.47 5.59
CA PRO A 146 -9.08 5.12 5.63
C PRO A 146 -8.20 6.34 5.37
N ARG A 147 -7.24 6.59 6.26
CA ARG A 147 -6.33 7.75 6.16
C ARG A 147 -4.99 7.39 5.53
N LEU A 148 -4.67 6.10 5.49
CA LEU A 148 -3.44 5.60 4.92
C LEU A 148 -3.72 4.34 4.11
N ARG A 149 -3.02 4.21 2.99
CA ARG A 149 -2.99 2.96 2.26
C ARG A 149 -2.40 1.83 3.10
N GLY A 150 -2.78 0.62 2.78
CA GLY A 150 -2.28 -0.55 3.49
C GLY A 150 -3.17 -1.76 3.33
N ILE A 151 -2.75 -2.83 3.98
CA ILE A 151 -3.53 -4.05 4.11
C ILE A 151 -3.92 -4.17 5.58
N TYR A 152 -5.22 -4.06 5.84
CA TYR A 152 -5.75 -4.02 7.19
C TYR A 152 -6.75 -5.15 7.44
N GLU A 153 -6.98 -5.45 8.72
CA GLU A 153 -8.03 -6.36 9.16
C GLU A 153 -9.07 -5.56 9.96
N VAL A 154 -10.30 -5.51 9.46
CA VAL A 154 -11.45 -4.92 10.13
C VAL A 154 -12.12 -5.99 10.98
N GLY A 155 -12.36 -5.71 12.23
CA GLY A 155 -12.84 -6.66 13.22
C GLY A 155 -11.72 -7.17 14.13
N PRO A 156 -11.99 -8.19 14.94
CA PRO A 156 -13.24 -8.96 15.00
C PRO A 156 -14.43 -8.17 15.53
N LEU A 157 -15.64 -8.56 15.11
CA LEU A 157 -16.87 -8.07 15.73
C LEU A 157 -17.05 -8.79 17.08
N LEU A 158 -17.07 -8.02 18.14
CA LEU A 158 -17.11 -8.50 19.51
C LEU A 158 -18.41 -8.07 20.18
N VAL A 159 -18.94 -8.91 21.06
CA VAL A 159 -19.90 -8.51 22.06
C VAL A 159 -19.29 -8.67 23.44
N GLU A 160 -19.39 -7.63 24.21
CA GLU A 160 -18.98 -7.60 25.61
C GLU A 160 -20.22 -7.49 26.49
N TRP A 161 -20.28 -8.25 27.56
CA TRP A 161 -21.34 -8.14 28.56
C TRP A 161 -20.79 -8.24 29.96
N SER A 162 -21.51 -7.66 30.89
CA SER A 162 -21.19 -7.71 32.31
C SER A 162 -22.37 -8.20 33.11
N ASP A 163 -22.11 -8.64 34.34
CA ASP A 163 -23.14 -8.85 35.33
C ASP A 163 -23.74 -7.49 35.78
N PRO A 164 -24.93 -7.47 36.45
CA PRO A 164 -25.58 -6.22 36.87
C PRO A 164 -24.77 -5.36 37.86
N PHE A 165 -23.79 -5.96 38.53
CA PHE A 165 -22.92 -5.30 39.51
C PHE A 165 -21.61 -4.80 38.92
N GLY A 166 -21.31 -5.17 37.65
CA GLY A 166 -20.06 -4.84 36.96
C GLY A 166 -18.82 -5.54 37.51
N LEU A 167 -19.01 -6.63 38.23
CA LEU A 167 -17.93 -7.40 38.88
C LEU A 167 -17.27 -8.39 37.90
N THR A 168 -18.01 -8.82 36.87
CA THR A 168 -17.52 -9.74 35.84
C THR A 168 -17.71 -9.11 34.46
N ARG A 169 -16.79 -9.42 33.56
CA ARG A 169 -16.81 -8.99 32.16
C ARG A 169 -16.43 -10.15 31.26
N ARG A 170 -17.21 -10.36 30.23
CA ARG A 170 -16.97 -11.41 29.24
C ARG A 170 -17.09 -10.86 27.85
N ARG A 171 -16.29 -11.44 26.95
CA ARG A 171 -16.27 -11.10 25.51
C ARG A 171 -16.46 -12.34 24.68
N THR A 172 -17.16 -12.23 23.59
CA THR A 172 -17.31 -13.27 22.59
C THR A 172 -17.15 -12.67 21.20
N VAL A 173 -16.44 -13.39 20.33
CA VAL A 173 -16.33 -13.03 18.92
C VAL A 173 -17.60 -13.49 18.21
N LEU A 174 -18.26 -12.57 17.53
CA LEU A 174 -19.46 -12.81 16.73
C LEU A 174 -19.14 -13.01 15.25
N ALA A 175 -18.17 -12.21 14.72
CA ALA A 175 -17.67 -12.37 13.37
C ALA A 175 -16.14 -12.25 13.34
N ALA A 176 -15.53 -13.06 12.48
CA ALA A 176 -14.09 -13.04 12.26
C ALA A 176 -13.64 -11.72 11.61
N PRO A 177 -12.36 -11.32 11.78
CA PRO A 177 -11.81 -10.18 11.07
C PRO A 177 -11.85 -10.39 9.56
N THR A 178 -12.11 -9.31 8.83
CA THR A 178 -12.15 -9.28 7.36
C THR A 178 -11.02 -8.43 6.83
N LYS A 179 -10.27 -8.97 5.87
CA LYS A 179 -9.16 -8.27 5.23
C LYS A 179 -9.69 -7.22 4.26
N ILE A 180 -9.16 -6.00 4.34
CA ILE A 180 -9.44 -4.90 3.44
C ILE A 180 -8.11 -4.34 2.90
N ILE A 181 -8.07 -4.03 1.61
CA ILE A 181 -6.92 -3.42 0.95
C ILE A 181 -7.26 -1.97 0.68
N VAL A 182 -6.49 -1.07 1.29
CA VAL A 182 -6.61 0.37 1.06
C VAL A 182 -5.59 0.79 0.01
N HIS A 183 -6.07 1.16 -1.16
CA HIS A 183 -5.25 1.64 -2.26
C HIS A 183 -4.74 3.06 -1.99
N PRO A 184 -3.53 3.40 -2.46
CA PRO A 184 -3.07 4.78 -2.46
C PRO A 184 -4.02 5.65 -3.28
N SER A 185 -4.17 6.90 -2.88
CA SER A 185 -4.86 7.91 -3.68
C SER A 185 -4.12 8.12 -5.01
N THR A 186 -4.87 8.36 -6.08
CA THR A 186 -4.30 8.64 -7.40
C THR A 186 -4.81 9.97 -7.89
N GLU A 187 -3.91 10.82 -8.36
CA GLU A 187 -4.21 12.11 -8.96
C GLU A 187 -4.19 12.00 -10.48
N GLN A 188 -4.89 12.91 -11.14
CA GLN A 188 -4.83 12.98 -12.60
C GLN A 188 -3.45 13.51 -13.02
N VAL A 189 -2.80 12.79 -13.92
CA VAL A 189 -1.58 13.22 -14.58
C VAL A 189 -1.99 13.66 -15.96
N HIS A 190 -1.94 14.96 -16.22
CA HIS A 190 -2.14 15.51 -17.56
C HIS A 190 -0.81 15.42 -18.30
N ASP A 191 -0.84 14.91 -19.46
CA ASP A 191 0.29 14.64 -20.33
C ASP A 191 1.05 13.33 -20.07
N ARG A 192 1.45 12.76 -21.19
CA ARG A 192 2.36 11.62 -21.23
C ARG A 192 3.70 12.08 -20.68
N VAL A 193 3.93 11.82 -19.39
CA VAL A 193 5.19 12.16 -18.68
C VAL A 193 6.42 11.74 -19.49
N ILE A 194 6.26 10.73 -20.31
CA ILE A 194 7.30 10.12 -21.12
C ILE A 194 7.38 10.70 -22.54
N SER A 195 6.26 11.10 -23.16
CA SER A 195 6.27 11.56 -24.53
C SER A 195 6.90 12.94 -24.74
N ARG A 196 6.86 13.82 -23.72
CA ARG A 196 7.49 15.15 -23.81
C ARG A 196 9.02 15.14 -23.66
N ALA A 197 9.58 14.14 -22.98
CA ALA A 197 11.04 13.96 -22.98
C ALA A 197 11.54 13.44 -24.34
N TRP A 198 10.62 13.04 -25.23
CA TRP A 198 10.89 12.45 -26.54
C TRP A 198 10.19 13.18 -27.70
N GLU A 199 9.58 14.33 -27.47
CA GLU A 199 9.21 15.20 -28.57
C GLU A 199 10.50 15.60 -29.30
N ASP A 200 10.78 14.84 -30.34
CA ASP A 200 11.75 15.01 -31.41
C ASP A 200 13.01 15.82 -31.03
N PRO A 201 14.13 15.18 -30.76
CA PRO A 201 15.37 15.89 -31.01
C PRO A 201 15.31 16.23 -32.52
N PRO A 202 15.51 17.51 -32.91
CA PRO A 202 15.42 17.95 -34.31
C PRO A 202 16.44 17.25 -35.22
N ILE A 203 17.23 16.33 -34.69
CA ILE A 203 18.17 15.48 -35.41
C ILE A 203 18.08 14.09 -34.80
N ARG A 204 17.35 13.18 -35.46
CA ARG A 204 17.47 11.75 -35.17
C ARG A 204 18.94 11.36 -35.37
N PRO A 205 19.65 10.84 -34.35
CA PRO A 205 20.94 10.24 -34.61
C PRO A 205 20.70 9.09 -35.58
N PRO A 206 21.49 8.92 -36.66
CA PRO A 206 21.33 7.81 -37.58
C PRO A 206 21.47 6.53 -36.77
N VAL A 207 20.39 5.80 -36.58
CA VAL A 207 20.40 4.50 -35.92
C VAL A 207 21.14 3.55 -36.85
N SER A 208 22.39 3.25 -36.53
CA SER A 208 23.32 2.48 -37.39
C SER A 208 22.96 0.98 -37.50
N LYS A 209 21.84 0.52 -36.96
CA LYS A 209 21.37 -0.87 -37.11
C LYS A 209 19.85 -0.92 -37.29
N PRO A 210 19.38 -1.46 -38.43
CA PRO A 210 17.97 -1.76 -38.63
C PRO A 210 17.51 -2.79 -37.60
N TRP A 211 16.32 -2.59 -37.03
CA TRP A 211 15.74 -3.50 -36.03
C TRP A 211 15.20 -4.76 -36.70
N PRO A 212 15.57 -5.99 -36.28
CA PRO A 212 15.22 -7.20 -37.01
C PRO A 212 13.78 -7.69 -36.85
N THR A 213 12.92 -7.05 -36.07
CA THR A 213 11.58 -7.58 -35.73
C THR A 213 10.42 -6.59 -35.81
N GLY A 214 10.59 -5.43 -36.42
CA GLY A 214 9.48 -4.48 -36.67
C GLY A 214 8.49 -5.02 -37.70
N PHE A 215 7.18 -4.88 -37.47
CA PHE A 215 6.13 -5.34 -38.38
C PHE A 215 5.63 -4.25 -39.33
N GLU A 216 5.79 -2.98 -39.00
CA GLU A 216 5.32 -1.88 -39.83
C GLU A 216 6.39 -1.40 -40.80
N PHE A 217 5.93 -1.05 -42.02
CA PHE A 217 6.79 -0.56 -43.09
C PHE A 217 7.12 0.92 -42.82
N TYR A 218 8.40 1.21 -42.56
CA TYR A 218 8.88 2.59 -42.42
C TYR A 218 9.32 3.20 -43.75
N GLY A 219 10.11 2.44 -44.52
CA GLY A 219 10.68 2.90 -45.75
C GLY A 219 11.52 1.82 -46.45
N MET A 220 12.15 2.22 -47.54
CA MET A 220 13.15 1.42 -48.21
C MET A 220 14.46 2.19 -48.29
N ARG A 221 15.58 1.53 -48.04
CA ARG A 221 16.93 2.05 -48.19
C ARG A 221 17.77 1.14 -49.09
N ASP A 222 18.88 1.66 -49.54
CA ASP A 222 19.81 0.86 -50.30
C ASP A 222 20.43 -0.28 -49.42
N TYR A 223 20.57 -1.42 -50.02
CA TYR A 223 21.23 -2.59 -49.39
C TYR A 223 22.68 -2.28 -49.11
N VAL A 224 23.10 -2.56 -47.88
CA VAL A 224 24.49 -2.49 -47.44
C VAL A 224 24.98 -3.91 -47.08
N HIS A 225 26.25 -4.21 -47.43
CA HIS A 225 26.82 -5.52 -47.13
C HIS A 225 26.70 -5.84 -45.62
N GLY A 226 26.03 -6.97 -45.30
CA GLY A 226 25.70 -7.37 -43.93
C GLY A 226 24.23 -7.29 -43.60
N ASP A 227 23.38 -6.72 -44.44
CA ASP A 227 21.94 -6.78 -44.32
C ASP A 227 21.44 -8.19 -44.66
N ASP A 228 20.32 -8.60 -44.01
CA ASP A 228 19.67 -9.88 -44.31
C ASP A 228 19.04 -9.84 -45.73
N PRO A 229 19.52 -10.71 -46.66
CA PRO A 229 19.01 -10.79 -48.03
C PRO A 229 17.52 -11.06 -48.14
N ARG A 230 16.90 -11.67 -47.11
CA ARG A 230 15.44 -11.94 -47.05
C ARG A 230 14.61 -10.68 -46.96
N ARG A 231 15.21 -9.54 -46.60
CA ARG A 231 14.58 -8.23 -46.50
C ARG A 231 14.63 -7.42 -47.78
N ILE A 232 15.27 -7.91 -48.81
CA ILE A 232 15.33 -7.27 -50.11
C ILE A 232 13.93 -7.27 -50.72
N VAL A 233 13.44 -6.07 -51.05
CA VAL A 233 12.15 -5.89 -51.77
C VAL A 233 12.44 -6.03 -53.24
N TRP A 234 12.49 -7.27 -53.74
CA TRP A 234 12.87 -7.61 -55.13
C TRP A 234 12.07 -6.81 -56.18
N ARG A 235 10.75 -6.63 -55.95
CA ARG A 235 9.90 -5.88 -56.86
C ARG A 235 10.22 -4.38 -56.94
N ALA A 236 10.67 -3.78 -55.87
CA ALA A 236 11.12 -2.39 -55.85
C ALA A 236 12.54 -2.28 -56.42
N SER A 237 13.41 -3.19 -56.06
CA SER A 237 14.78 -3.24 -56.55
C SER A 237 14.84 -3.43 -58.08
N ALA A 238 13.98 -4.27 -58.65
CA ALA A 238 13.89 -4.46 -60.10
C ALA A 238 13.51 -3.19 -60.88
N ARG A 239 12.82 -2.21 -60.24
CA ARG A 239 12.51 -0.93 -60.86
C ARG A 239 13.66 0.08 -60.82
N THR A 240 14.70 -0.20 -60.06
CA THR A 240 15.92 0.63 -60.01
C THR A 240 17.01 0.15 -60.93
N ILE A 241 16.80 -0.99 -61.59
CA ILE A 241 17.75 -1.54 -62.58
C ILE A 241 17.60 -0.77 -63.87
N ASP A 242 18.70 -0.19 -64.29
CA ASP A 242 18.80 0.45 -65.60
C ASP A 242 18.77 -0.63 -66.71
N PRO A 243 17.83 -0.57 -67.65
CA PRO A 243 17.68 -1.59 -68.69
C PRO A 243 18.86 -1.68 -69.63
N GLU A 244 19.65 -0.60 -69.83
CA GLU A 244 20.77 -0.55 -70.75
C GLU A 244 22.10 -0.99 -70.11
N THR A 245 22.33 -0.65 -68.86
CA THR A 245 23.58 -0.93 -68.15
C THR A 245 23.52 -2.11 -67.25
N GLY A 246 22.32 -2.59 -66.89
CA GLY A 246 22.11 -3.64 -65.89
C GLY A 246 22.49 -3.21 -64.47
N ALA A 247 22.89 -1.97 -64.28
CA ALA A 247 23.23 -1.42 -62.98
C ALA A 247 21.95 -1.12 -62.20
N GLY A 248 21.86 -1.65 -61.01
CA GLY A 248 20.71 -1.46 -60.12
C GLY A 248 21.10 -1.45 -58.65
N ARG A 249 20.16 -0.91 -57.87
CA ARG A 249 20.33 -0.89 -56.41
C ARG A 249 19.36 -1.88 -55.76
N TYR A 250 19.87 -2.70 -54.84
CA TYR A 250 18.96 -3.52 -54.04
C TYR A 250 18.38 -2.69 -52.89
N LEU A 251 17.05 -2.66 -52.81
CA LEU A 251 16.33 -1.96 -51.80
C LEU A 251 15.91 -2.93 -50.66
N VAL A 252 16.22 -2.57 -49.42
CA VAL A 252 15.88 -3.34 -48.23
C VAL A 252 14.74 -2.61 -47.54
N ARG A 253 13.75 -3.40 -47.11
CA ARG A 253 12.67 -2.91 -46.27
C ARG A 253 13.20 -2.50 -44.92
N GLU A 254 13.02 -1.26 -44.54
CA GLU A 254 13.15 -0.78 -43.16
C GLU A 254 11.83 -0.96 -42.44
N ALA A 255 11.92 -1.59 -41.28
CA ALA A 255 10.80 -1.69 -40.35
C ALA A 255 10.82 -0.50 -39.42
N GLU A 256 9.66 0.03 -39.12
CA GLU A 256 9.52 1.02 -38.07
C GLU A 256 10.00 0.44 -36.74
N GLN A 257 10.85 1.17 -36.06
CA GLN A 257 11.25 0.82 -34.70
C GLN A 257 9.98 0.95 -33.86
N GLY A 258 9.34 -0.18 -33.55
CA GLY A 258 8.12 -0.18 -32.76
C GLY A 258 8.39 0.63 -31.49
N ILE A 259 7.67 1.72 -31.33
CA ILE A 259 7.64 2.47 -30.08
C ILE A 259 7.17 1.46 -29.06
N THR A 260 8.08 0.99 -28.22
CA THR A 260 7.72 0.06 -27.17
C THR A 260 6.97 0.87 -26.12
N ASP A 261 5.64 0.77 -26.14
CA ASP A 261 4.75 1.38 -25.15
C ASP A 261 4.93 0.66 -23.81
N GLN A 262 6.14 0.73 -23.26
CA GLN A 262 6.50 0.10 -21.99
C GLN A 262 7.15 1.11 -21.06
N VAL A 263 6.69 1.09 -19.82
CA VAL A 263 7.17 1.95 -18.75
C VAL A 263 7.59 1.11 -17.56
N HIS A 264 8.75 1.40 -17.01
CA HIS A 264 9.24 0.77 -15.81
C HIS A 264 9.38 1.82 -14.70
N LEU A 265 8.61 1.65 -13.63
CA LEU A 265 8.54 2.55 -12.49
C LEU A 265 9.41 1.98 -11.37
N PHE A 266 10.40 2.73 -10.92
CA PHE A 266 11.26 2.38 -9.79
C PHE A 266 10.93 3.29 -8.62
N LEU A 267 10.42 2.71 -7.55
CA LEU A 267 10.14 3.40 -6.30
C LEU A 267 11.29 3.19 -5.31
N ASP A 268 11.93 4.28 -4.92
CA ASP A 268 12.87 4.24 -3.82
C ASP A 268 12.15 3.98 -2.51
N THR A 269 12.50 2.88 -1.85
CA THR A 269 11.92 2.44 -0.58
C THR A 269 12.91 2.51 0.57
N ASP A 270 14.11 3.10 0.36
CA ASP A 270 15.10 3.21 1.42
C ASP A 270 14.61 4.16 2.52
N ARG A 271 14.45 3.60 3.72
CA ARG A 271 14.04 4.37 4.90
C ARG A 271 14.99 5.54 5.22
N ALA A 272 16.26 5.40 4.88
CA ALA A 272 17.27 6.42 5.18
C ALA A 272 17.13 7.68 4.32
N THR A 273 16.50 7.56 3.13
CA THR A 273 16.32 8.66 2.19
C THR A 273 15.03 9.44 2.42
N HIS A 274 14.08 8.85 3.14
CA HIS A 274 12.78 9.45 3.42
C HIS A 274 12.74 10.21 4.75
N ALA A 275 11.80 11.15 4.86
CA ALA A 275 11.57 11.89 6.10
C ALA A 275 11.34 10.94 7.28
N PRO A 276 11.92 11.23 8.46
CA PRO A 276 11.78 10.38 9.63
C PRO A 276 10.34 10.36 10.15
N GLY A 277 9.93 9.24 10.75
CA GLY A 277 8.63 9.07 11.38
C GLY A 277 7.94 7.76 11.02
N GLN A 278 6.94 7.38 11.79
CA GLN A 278 6.12 6.19 11.51
C GLN A 278 5.32 6.32 10.21
N ARG A 279 5.05 7.56 9.79
CA ARG A 279 4.32 7.93 8.58
C ARG A 279 5.17 8.94 7.83
N SER A 280 6.11 8.44 7.05
CA SER A 280 6.94 9.31 6.23
C SER A 280 6.08 9.94 5.12
N GLU A 281 5.83 11.26 5.22
CA GLU A 281 5.06 12.01 4.23
C GLU A 281 5.71 11.93 2.84
N THR A 282 7.04 11.95 2.79
CA THR A 282 7.79 11.82 1.54
C THR A 282 7.57 10.47 0.89
N PHE A 283 7.55 9.38 1.69
CA PHE A 283 7.30 8.04 1.20
C PHE A 283 5.89 7.90 0.64
N GLU A 284 4.87 8.36 1.37
CA GLU A 284 3.49 8.31 0.92
C GLU A 284 3.27 9.15 -0.34
N THR A 285 3.91 10.31 -0.45
CA THR A 285 3.86 11.16 -1.65
C THR A 285 4.48 10.46 -2.85
N MET A 286 5.62 9.77 -2.68
CA MET A 286 6.26 9.00 -3.75
C MET A 286 5.40 7.83 -4.20
N VAL A 287 4.78 7.08 -3.26
CA VAL A 287 3.86 5.99 -3.62
C VAL A 287 2.66 6.51 -4.40
N ARG A 288 2.08 7.66 -4.01
CA ARG A 288 0.98 8.31 -4.76
C ARG A 288 1.43 8.72 -6.16
N ALA A 289 2.65 9.23 -6.29
CA ALA A 289 3.21 9.62 -7.60
C ALA A 289 3.37 8.40 -8.51
N VAL A 290 3.97 7.30 -8.01
CA VAL A 290 4.11 6.04 -8.76
C VAL A 290 2.74 5.47 -9.14
N ALA A 291 1.78 5.46 -8.20
CA ALA A 291 0.42 4.99 -8.46
C ALA A 291 -0.27 5.83 -9.56
N SER A 292 -0.16 7.16 -9.49
CA SER A 292 -0.79 8.09 -10.43
C SER A 292 -0.21 7.93 -11.83
N VAL A 293 1.12 7.91 -11.95
CA VAL A 293 1.83 7.71 -13.23
C VAL A 293 1.54 6.32 -13.80
N GLY A 294 1.58 5.28 -12.97
CA GLY A 294 1.30 3.92 -13.42
C GLY A 294 -0.12 3.72 -13.91
N VAL A 295 -1.11 4.24 -13.17
CA VAL A 295 -2.53 4.18 -13.57
C VAL A 295 -2.78 4.96 -14.86
N HIS A 296 -2.14 6.13 -15.03
CA HIS A 296 -2.23 6.92 -16.26
C HIS A 296 -1.73 6.13 -17.48
N HIS A 297 -0.53 5.57 -17.41
CA HIS A 297 0.03 4.78 -18.50
C HIS A 297 -0.74 3.50 -18.81
N LEU A 298 -1.29 2.83 -17.77
CA LEU A 298 -2.17 1.67 -17.98
C LEU A 298 -3.47 2.03 -18.72
N LYS A 299 -4.02 3.22 -18.47
CA LYS A 299 -5.20 3.73 -19.21
C LYS A 299 -4.86 4.02 -20.67
N ASP A 300 -3.66 4.51 -20.93
CA ASP A 300 -3.17 4.82 -22.28
C ASP A 300 -2.67 3.58 -23.06
N GLY A 301 -2.80 2.38 -22.46
CA GLY A 301 -2.47 1.12 -23.10
C GLY A 301 -1.01 0.67 -22.98
N PHE A 302 -0.19 1.42 -22.26
CA PHE A 302 1.21 1.04 -22.01
C PHE A 302 1.33 -0.23 -21.16
N ALA A 303 2.39 -1.00 -21.39
CA ALA A 303 2.81 -2.04 -20.46
C ALA A 303 3.58 -1.40 -19.30
N VAL A 304 3.10 -1.59 -18.08
CA VAL A 304 3.70 -1.04 -16.87
C VAL A 304 4.39 -2.13 -16.07
N HIS A 305 5.64 -1.88 -15.73
CA HIS A 305 6.44 -2.65 -14.77
C HIS A 305 6.65 -1.78 -13.54
N SER A 306 6.72 -2.36 -12.37
CA SER A 306 7.07 -1.62 -11.16
C SER A 306 8.01 -2.42 -10.28
N ASP A 307 9.05 -1.75 -9.78
CA ASP A 307 10.06 -2.28 -8.89
C ASP A 307 10.16 -1.42 -7.64
N ILE A 308 10.48 -2.06 -6.53
CA ILE A 308 10.97 -1.43 -5.29
C ILE A 308 12.45 -1.77 -5.11
N ASN A 309 13.10 -1.22 -4.10
CA ASN A 309 14.54 -1.45 -3.93
C ASN A 309 14.90 -2.94 -3.77
N SER A 310 14.13 -3.70 -3.01
CA SER A 310 14.38 -5.12 -2.74
C SER A 310 14.00 -6.05 -3.88
N GLU A 311 12.85 -5.80 -4.53
CA GLU A 311 12.24 -6.77 -5.45
C GLU A 311 11.45 -6.10 -6.58
N ARG A 312 11.04 -6.93 -7.54
CA ARG A 312 10.08 -6.54 -8.57
C ARG A 312 8.67 -6.71 -8.05
N LEU A 313 7.92 -5.61 -8.04
CA LEU A 313 6.54 -5.60 -7.54
C LEU A 313 5.54 -6.11 -8.59
N THR A 314 5.66 -5.65 -9.85
CA THR A 314 4.78 -6.10 -10.94
C THR A 314 5.53 -6.16 -12.26
N ARG A 315 5.07 -7.03 -13.19
CA ARG A 315 5.69 -7.19 -14.50
C ARG A 315 4.65 -7.16 -15.63
N GLY A 316 4.86 -6.25 -16.59
CA GLY A 316 4.14 -6.24 -17.86
C GLY A 316 2.63 -6.09 -17.75
N LEU A 317 2.15 -5.34 -16.76
CA LEU A 317 0.74 -5.05 -16.60
C LEU A 317 0.22 -4.24 -17.79
N ARG A 318 -0.90 -4.63 -18.38
CA ARG A 318 -1.53 -3.91 -19.50
C ARG A 318 -3.01 -3.71 -19.29
N GLY A 319 -3.49 -2.56 -19.74
CA GLY A 319 -4.89 -2.20 -19.78
C GLY A 319 -5.53 -1.85 -18.43
N PRO A 320 -6.75 -1.31 -18.46
CA PRO A 320 -7.41 -0.74 -17.28
C PRO A 320 -7.65 -1.73 -16.13
N ARG A 321 -7.88 -3.01 -16.43
CA ARG A 321 -8.12 -4.03 -15.39
C ARG A 321 -6.88 -4.29 -14.53
N SER A 322 -5.68 -4.10 -15.09
CA SER A 322 -4.42 -4.29 -14.38
C SER A 322 -4.10 -3.18 -13.37
N GLN A 323 -4.86 -2.07 -13.39
CA GLN A 323 -4.73 -1.00 -12.39
C GLN A 323 -4.89 -1.52 -10.96
N LEU A 324 -5.85 -2.43 -10.75
CA LEU A 324 -6.08 -3.02 -9.42
C LEU A 324 -4.86 -3.80 -8.94
N THR A 325 -4.22 -4.57 -9.82
CA THR A 325 -3.01 -5.34 -9.48
C THR A 325 -1.85 -4.42 -9.09
N LEU A 326 -1.65 -3.32 -9.83
CA LEU A 326 -0.64 -2.32 -9.50
C LEU A 326 -0.93 -1.69 -8.13
N LEU A 327 -2.17 -1.26 -7.90
CA LEU A 327 -2.57 -0.59 -6.65
C LEU A 327 -2.56 -1.55 -5.45
N ASP A 328 -2.95 -2.83 -5.63
CA ASP A 328 -2.83 -3.86 -4.60
C ASP A 328 -1.36 -4.06 -4.18
N GLY A 329 -0.45 -4.12 -5.16
CA GLY A 329 0.99 -4.21 -4.90
C GLY A 329 1.48 -2.99 -4.12
N LEU A 330 1.18 -1.79 -4.60
CA LEU A 330 1.60 -0.55 -3.95
C LEU A 330 0.99 -0.36 -2.56
N ALA A 331 -0.21 -0.88 -2.30
CA ALA A 331 -0.84 -0.82 -0.97
C ALA A 331 0.00 -1.52 0.10
N GLY A 332 0.70 -2.60 -0.26
CA GLY A 332 1.52 -3.39 0.67
C GLY A 332 2.94 -2.88 0.90
N VAL A 333 3.44 -1.97 0.06
CA VAL A 333 4.84 -1.49 0.12
C VAL A 333 5.10 -0.69 1.40
N GLN A 334 6.24 -0.99 2.05
CA GLN A 334 6.69 -0.31 3.27
C GLN A 334 8.13 0.18 3.08
N PRO A 335 8.57 1.23 3.82
CA PRO A 335 9.97 1.62 3.85
C PRO A 335 10.86 0.49 4.37
N GLU A 336 11.94 0.22 3.68
CA GLU A 336 12.90 -0.85 3.99
C GLU A 336 14.33 -0.30 4.15
N ALA A 337 15.27 -1.14 4.57
CA ALA A 337 16.69 -0.76 4.70
C ALA A 337 17.50 -1.30 3.52
N VAL A 338 17.02 -1.03 2.31
CA VAL A 338 17.67 -1.46 1.06
C VAL A 338 17.88 -0.22 0.19
N PRO A 339 19.12 0.08 -0.23
CA PRO A 339 19.42 1.28 -1.00
C PRO A 339 18.88 1.19 -2.44
N LEU A 340 18.59 2.35 -3.04
CA LEU A 340 18.14 2.48 -4.44
C LEU A 340 19.09 1.79 -5.43
N THR A 341 20.39 1.80 -5.13
CA THR A 341 21.42 1.16 -5.97
C THR A 341 21.12 -0.30 -6.27
N ARG A 342 20.46 -1.01 -5.35
CA ARG A 342 20.05 -2.40 -5.54
C ARG A 342 18.99 -2.55 -6.64
N ALA A 343 18.03 -1.63 -6.72
CA ALA A 343 17.08 -1.60 -7.84
C ALA A 343 17.77 -1.29 -9.17
N LEU A 344 18.69 -0.32 -9.16
CA LEU A 344 19.45 0.05 -10.36
C LEU A 344 20.36 -1.08 -10.87
N GLU A 345 20.92 -1.93 -9.99
CA GLU A 345 21.67 -3.11 -10.38
C GLU A 345 20.86 -4.06 -11.25
N ARG A 346 19.58 -4.25 -10.97
CA ARG A 346 18.71 -5.09 -11.81
C ARG A 346 18.59 -4.58 -13.23
N LEU A 347 18.63 -3.25 -13.44
CA LEU A 347 18.66 -2.66 -14.79
C LEU A 347 19.94 -2.96 -15.57
N PHE A 348 21.07 -3.22 -14.89
CA PHE A 348 22.30 -3.63 -15.55
C PHE A 348 22.22 -5.07 -16.05
N VAL A 349 21.52 -5.93 -15.34
CA VAL A 349 21.39 -7.36 -15.66
C VAL A 349 20.32 -7.59 -16.74
N GLU A 350 19.21 -6.87 -16.66
CA GLU A 350 18.11 -6.92 -17.64
C GLU A 350 18.07 -5.59 -18.43
N PRO A 351 18.88 -5.44 -19.49
CA PRO A 351 18.89 -4.18 -20.23
C PRO A 351 17.55 -3.95 -20.93
N SER A 352 16.84 -2.95 -20.48
CA SER A 352 15.53 -2.54 -20.99
C SER A 352 15.67 -1.68 -22.24
N ARG A 353 16.09 -2.28 -23.38
CA ARG A 353 16.09 -1.56 -24.65
C ARG A 353 14.64 -1.25 -25.06
N GLY A 354 14.34 0.03 -25.25
CA GLY A 354 13.00 0.47 -25.65
C GLY A 354 11.99 0.58 -24.51
N ILE A 355 12.39 0.40 -23.23
CA ILE A 355 11.58 0.64 -22.06
C ILE A 355 11.95 2.01 -21.49
N HIS A 356 10.95 2.82 -21.14
CA HIS A 356 11.16 4.06 -20.42
C HIS A 356 11.21 3.80 -18.93
N ASN A 357 12.35 4.11 -18.30
CA ASN A 357 12.56 3.90 -16.88
C ASN A 357 12.31 5.20 -16.13
N VAL A 358 11.38 5.20 -15.19
CA VAL A 358 11.07 6.34 -14.33
C VAL A 358 11.51 6.01 -12.91
N VAL A 359 12.47 6.75 -12.40
CA VAL A 359 13.04 6.54 -11.06
C VAL A 359 12.50 7.62 -10.12
N PHE A 360 11.82 7.19 -9.08
CA PHE A 360 11.24 8.05 -8.04
C PHE A 360 12.11 7.96 -6.78
N THR A 361 12.78 9.04 -6.40
CA THR A 361 13.58 9.11 -5.18
C THR A 361 13.47 10.47 -4.50
N PRO A 362 13.44 10.53 -3.17
CA PRO A 362 13.51 11.81 -2.45
C PRO A 362 14.95 12.31 -2.29
N HIS A 363 15.94 11.44 -2.46
CA HIS A 363 17.34 11.79 -2.30
C HIS A 363 18.19 11.05 -3.33
N LEU A 364 19.06 11.79 -4.01
CA LEU A 364 20.03 11.23 -4.95
C LEU A 364 21.43 11.32 -4.38
N ASP A 365 21.97 10.23 -3.89
CA ASP A 365 23.35 10.16 -3.41
C ASP A 365 24.37 10.05 -4.55
N HIS A 366 25.67 10.07 -4.22
CA HIS A 366 26.74 9.97 -5.20
C HIS A 366 26.80 8.60 -5.89
N GLU A 367 26.49 7.53 -5.15
CA GLU A 367 26.56 6.17 -5.67
C GLU A 367 25.41 5.91 -6.67
N ALA A 368 24.18 6.25 -6.31
CA ALA A 368 23.03 6.14 -7.21
C ALA A 368 23.20 7.02 -8.46
N ALA A 369 23.69 8.26 -8.29
CA ALA A 369 24.00 9.14 -9.42
C ALA A 369 25.07 8.54 -10.35
N GLY A 370 26.11 7.93 -9.80
CA GLY A 370 27.13 7.22 -10.58
C GLY A 370 26.56 6.07 -11.38
N ARG A 371 25.69 5.25 -10.77
CA ARG A 371 25.01 4.11 -11.45
C ARG A 371 24.04 4.58 -12.53
N LEU A 372 23.26 5.62 -12.27
CA LEU A 372 22.38 6.22 -13.26
C LEU A 372 23.17 6.74 -14.47
N ARG A 373 24.32 7.40 -14.25
CA ARG A 373 25.20 7.87 -15.33
C ARG A 373 25.70 6.71 -16.20
N LEU A 374 26.11 5.61 -15.60
CA LEU A 374 26.54 4.41 -16.34
C LEU A 374 25.40 3.80 -17.17
N LEU A 375 24.16 3.77 -16.64
CA LEU A 375 22.99 3.29 -17.37
C LEU A 375 22.67 4.20 -18.57
N LEU A 376 22.73 5.52 -18.38
CA LEU A 376 22.53 6.50 -19.45
C LEU A 376 23.59 6.36 -20.55
N GLN A 377 24.86 6.15 -20.21
CA GLN A 377 25.94 5.88 -21.18
C GLN A 377 25.72 4.60 -21.99
N ARG A 378 25.00 3.61 -21.44
CA ARG A 378 24.57 2.40 -22.15
C ARG A 378 23.34 2.60 -23.04
N GLY A 379 22.79 3.83 -23.10
CA GLY A 379 21.63 4.16 -23.89
C GLY A 379 20.29 3.80 -23.23
N THR A 380 20.26 3.59 -21.91
CA THR A 380 19.03 3.37 -21.17
C THR A 380 18.29 4.70 -21.04
N SER A 381 17.01 4.73 -21.42
CA SER A 381 16.15 5.91 -21.22
C SER A 381 15.74 6.03 -19.77
N ILE A 382 16.05 7.14 -19.11
CA ILE A 382 15.75 7.37 -17.70
C ILE A 382 15.13 8.74 -17.53
N LEU A 383 13.99 8.79 -16.81
CA LEU A 383 13.38 10.00 -16.26
C LEU A 383 13.53 9.93 -14.74
N LEU A 384 14.11 10.94 -14.14
CA LEU A 384 14.26 11.06 -12.69
C LEU A 384 13.14 11.94 -12.13
N VAL A 385 12.38 11.42 -11.18
CA VAL A 385 11.40 12.18 -10.38
C VAL A 385 12.00 12.36 -9.00
N LEU A 386 12.38 13.60 -8.69
CA LEU A 386 13.03 13.97 -7.44
C LEU A 386 12.05 14.71 -6.52
N LEU A 387 11.80 14.17 -5.33
CA LEU A 387 10.95 14.82 -4.33
C LEU A 387 11.78 15.76 -3.46
N LEU A 388 11.46 17.04 -3.54
CA LEU A 388 12.11 18.09 -2.75
C LEU A 388 11.27 18.35 -1.48
N TRP A 389 11.83 18.10 -0.30
CA TRP A 389 11.13 18.26 0.96
C TRP A 389 11.90 19.07 2.04
N GLU A 390 13.20 19.27 1.85
CA GLU A 390 14.06 20.09 2.72
C GLU A 390 15.02 20.96 1.90
N GLU A 391 15.56 22.01 2.50
CA GLU A 391 16.56 22.88 1.87
C GLU A 391 17.89 22.17 1.55
N SER A 392 18.15 21.03 2.22
CA SER A 392 19.35 20.21 1.99
C SER A 392 19.40 19.49 0.64
N ASP A 393 18.33 19.52 -0.14
CA ASP A 393 18.23 18.82 -1.43
C ASP A 393 18.93 19.52 -2.60
N ALA A 394 19.55 20.69 -2.39
CA ALA A 394 20.33 21.36 -3.41
C ALA A 394 21.42 20.46 -4.01
N GLY A 395 22.05 19.61 -3.19
CA GLY A 395 23.02 18.62 -3.64
C GLY A 395 22.45 17.55 -4.56
N SER A 396 21.25 17.06 -4.26
CA SER A 396 20.52 16.08 -5.09
C SER A 396 20.12 16.68 -6.43
N MET A 397 19.63 17.92 -6.43
CA MET A 397 19.29 18.65 -7.66
C MET A 397 20.52 18.92 -8.53
N HIS A 398 21.64 19.33 -7.93
CA HIS A 398 22.89 19.56 -8.68
C HIS A 398 23.37 18.24 -9.34
N ARG A 399 23.35 17.13 -8.60
CA ARG A 399 23.70 15.81 -9.14
C ARG A 399 22.76 15.39 -10.26
N ALA A 400 21.44 15.55 -10.08
CA ALA A 400 20.44 15.24 -11.09
C ALA A 400 20.66 16.06 -12.37
N GLY A 401 20.88 17.37 -12.26
CA GLY A 401 21.17 18.24 -13.39
C GLY A 401 22.44 17.85 -14.17
N SER A 402 23.43 17.26 -13.49
CA SER A 402 24.67 16.79 -14.11
C SER A 402 24.56 15.47 -14.86
N LEU A 403 23.44 14.72 -14.71
CA LEU A 403 23.24 13.42 -15.35
C LEU A 403 22.91 13.51 -16.85
N GLY A 404 22.32 14.65 -17.30
CA GLY A 404 21.86 14.80 -18.68
C GLY A 404 20.58 14.02 -19.03
N CYS A 405 19.85 13.52 -18.03
CA CYS A 405 18.52 12.93 -18.22
C CYS A 405 17.41 13.94 -17.90
N GLY A 406 16.16 13.58 -18.26
CA GLY A 406 14.99 14.36 -17.85
C GLY A 406 14.83 14.31 -16.32
N VAL A 407 14.61 15.48 -15.70
CA VAL A 407 14.36 15.58 -14.26
C VAL A 407 13.04 16.27 -14.02
N VAL A 408 12.21 15.67 -13.19
CA VAL A 408 10.93 16.22 -12.72
C VAL A 408 11.05 16.51 -11.23
N GLU A 409 10.81 17.75 -10.86
CA GLU A 409 10.76 18.16 -9.45
C GLU A 409 9.35 17.96 -8.90
N LEU A 410 9.24 17.20 -7.83
CA LEU A 410 8.02 16.96 -7.09
C LEU A 410 8.11 17.65 -5.73
N ARG A 411 7.02 18.27 -5.28
CA ARG A 411 6.90 18.82 -3.91
C ARG A 411 5.65 18.25 -3.26
N SER A 412 5.72 17.96 -1.95
CA SER A 412 4.64 17.30 -1.20
C SER A 412 3.27 17.97 -1.34
N ASN A 413 3.24 19.29 -1.44
CA ASN A 413 2.01 20.09 -1.46
C ASN A 413 1.56 20.54 -2.86
N GLN A 414 2.16 20.01 -3.93
CA GLN A 414 1.78 20.37 -5.29
C GLN A 414 0.92 19.28 -5.92
N PRO A 415 -0.21 19.62 -6.59
CA PRO A 415 -0.96 18.68 -7.40
C PRO A 415 -0.07 18.10 -8.51
N PHE A 416 -0.11 16.79 -8.72
CA PHE A 416 0.72 16.12 -9.73
C PHE A 416 0.41 16.61 -11.15
N GLU A 417 -0.81 17.05 -11.40
CA GLU A 417 -1.25 17.67 -12.66
C GLU A 417 -0.31 18.80 -13.11
N ARG A 418 0.17 19.64 -12.18
CA ARG A 418 1.06 20.78 -12.50
C ARG A 418 2.54 20.38 -12.57
N VAL A 419 2.92 19.35 -11.85
CA VAL A 419 4.33 18.90 -11.72
C VAL A 419 4.81 18.27 -13.01
N PHE A 420 4.02 17.36 -13.56
CA PHE A 420 4.41 16.64 -14.77
C PHE A 420 4.27 17.47 -16.07
N GLN A 421 3.74 18.70 -16.00
CA GLN A 421 3.74 19.64 -17.11
C GLN A 421 5.10 20.32 -17.35
N ARG A 422 5.99 20.34 -16.34
CA ARG A 422 7.33 20.93 -16.41
C ARG A 422 8.41 19.85 -16.41
N VAL A 423 8.64 19.21 -17.54
CA VAL A 423 9.93 18.57 -17.77
C VAL A 423 10.92 19.71 -18.02
N VAL A 424 11.83 19.95 -17.08
CA VAL A 424 12.94 20.88 -17.28
C VAL A 424 13.81 20.27 -18.37
N GLY A 425 13.60 20.73 -19.60
CA GLY A 425 14.37 20.30 -20.75
C GLY A 425 15.86 20.58 -20.47
N SER A 426 16.71 19.63 -20.84
CA SER A 426 18.14 19.81 -20.91
C SER A 426 18.43 21.11 -21.62
N ARG A 427 18.96 22.12 -20.92
CA ARG A 427 19.59 23.25 -21.59
C ARG A 427 20.74 22.68 -22.43
N ARG A 428 20.77 23.09 -23.69
CA ARG A 428 21.78 22.87 -24.71
C ARG A 428 23.21 23.04 -24.17
#